data_652a32857b8e1d54e6ec377f3c6d343d
#
_entry.id   652a32857b8e1d54e6ec377f3c6d343d
#
_cell.length_a   1.000
_cell.length_b   1.000
_cell.length_c   1.000
_cell.angle_alpha   90.00
_cell.angle_beta   90.00
_cell.angle_gamma   90.00
#
_symmetry.space_group_name_H-M   'P 1'
#
loop_
_entity.id
_entity.type
_entity.pdbx_description
1 polymer ?
#
loop_
_entity_poly.entity_id
_entity_poly.type
_entity_poly.pdbx_seq_one_letter_code
_entity_poly.pdbx_strand_id
1 'polypeptide(L)'
;VTATPGPAAPLMALTISGLPTDRFTFQGFVPQKQTAARAQITESANLPMTQIWFETPRRLAKTLVLMAEIYGERNAAITRELTKLHETVELQTLGVLAQKFADIDPPKGELVLLVSGADKSAKNYDEEAVISLLEDILSRASVKDAAKEAEALTGWPRRTLYQMALKI
;
A
#
# COMPACT_ATOMS: atom_id res chain seq x y z
N VAL A 1 14.17 -2.11 32.18
CA VAL A 1 12.91 -1.99 31.42
C VAL A 1 12.32 -3.37 31.28
N THR A 2 11.03 -3.51 31.59
CA THR A 2 10.25 -4.74 31.37
C THR A 2 8.99 -4.39 30.60
N ALA A 3 8.35 -5.39 29.99
CA ALA A 3 7.09 -5.22 29.27
C ALA A 3 6.08 -6.27 29.73
N THR A 4 4.82 -5.92 29.75
CA THR A 4 3.70 -6.84 29.95
C THR A 4 2.94 -7.02 28.65
N PRO A 5 2.49 -8.23 28.28
CA PRO A 5 1.60 -8.44 27.17
C PRO A 5 0.31 -7.62 27.36
N GLY A 6 -0.18 -7.04 26.26
CA GLY A 6 -1.40 -6.24 26.35
C GLY A 6 -2.00 -5.95 24.96
N PRO A 7 -3.23 -5.45 24.91
CA PRO A 7 -3.89 -5.09 23.66
C PRO A 7 -3.15 -3.94 22.97
N ALA A 8 -3.08 -4.02 21.63
CA ALA A 8 -2.48 -3.00 20.78
C ALA A 8 -3.43 -2.70 19.62
N ALA A 9 -3.93 -1.47 19.54
CA ALA A 9 -4.89 -1.07 18.50
C ALA A 9 -4.40 -1.36 17.07
N PRO A 10 -3.11 -1.16 16.70
CA PRO A 10 -2.61 -1.52 15.36
C PRO A 10 -2.77 -3.00 15.03
N LEU A 11 -2.46 -3.90 15.98
CA LEU A 11 -2.56 -5.35 15.77
C LEU A 11 -4.01 -5.82 15.73
N MET A 12 -4.86 -5.26 16.58
CA MET A 12 -6.29 -5.56 16.56
C MET A 12 -6.91 -5.12 15.23
N ALA A 13 -6.62 -3.90 14.78
CA ALA A 13 -7.06 -3.38 13.50
C ALA A 13 -6.59 -4.29 12.35
N LEU A 14 -5.32 -4.68 12.34
CA LEU A 14 -4.76 -5.57 11.33
C LEU A 14 -5.51 -6.92 11.27
N THR A 15 -5.79 -7.52 12.43
CA THR A 15 -6.43 -8.83 12.53
C THR A 15 -7.82 -8.85 11.89
N ILE A 16 -8.58 -7.76 11.98
CA ILE A 16 -9.97 -7.70 11.50
C ILE A 16 -10.11 -6.92 10.18
N SER A 17 -9.03 -6.34 9.67
CA SER A 17 -9.04 -5.47 8.48
C SER A 17 -9.38 -6.18 7.17
N GLY A 18 -9.16 -7.50 7.09
CA GLY A 18 -9.23 -8.26 5.83
C GLY A 18 -8.02 -8.06 4.91
N LEU A 19 -6.99 -7.30 5.32
CA LEU A 19 -5.74 -7.12 4.59
C LEU A 19 -4.69 -8.19 4.97
N PRO A 20 -3.65 -8.44 4.14
CA PRO A 20 -2.57 -9.36 4.46
C PRO A 20 -1.90 -9.06 5.80
N THR A 21 -1.71 -10.07 6.64
CA THR A 21 -1.20 -9.93 8.01
C THR A 21 0.21 -10.50 8.20
N ASP A 22 0.75 -11.18 7.20
CA ASP A 22 2.05 -11.84 7.22
C ASP A 22 3.21 -10.87 7.39
N ARG A 23 3.09 -9.69 6.80
CA ARG A 23 4.07 -8.60 6.90
C ARG A 23 3.35 -7.26 6.98
N PHE A 24 3.72 -6.44 7.93
CA PHE A 24 3.15 -5.11 8.11
C PHE A 24 4.17 -4.11 8.67
N THR A 25 3.85 -2.83 8.56
CA THR A 25 4.60 -1.76 9.19
C THR A 25 3.65 -0.79 9.88
N PHE A 26 4.02 -0.33 11.07
CA PHE A 26 3.30 0.72 11.79
C PHE A 26 3.99 2.05 11.54
N GLN A 27 3.27 2.97 10.93
CA GLN A 27 3.76 4.28 10.49
C GLN A 27 3.50 5.40 11.51
N GLY A 28 2.75 5.11 12.58
CA GLY A 28 2.33 6.10 13.55
C GLY A 28 1.21 7.01 13.03
N PHE A 29 1.12 8.22 13.58
CA PHE A 29 0.15 9.22 13.11
C PHE A 29 0.61 9.87 11.80
N VAL A 30 -0.35 10.05 10.87
CA VAL A 30 -0.11 10.88 9.69
C VAL A 30 0.27 12.29 10.13
N PRO A 31 1.38 12.88 9.64
CA PRO A 31 1.81 14.23 10.02
C PRO A 31 0.72 15.28 9.79
N GLN A 32 0.65 16.29 10.67
CA GLN A 32 -0.35 17.36 10.54
C GLN A 32 -0.05 18.31 9.38
N LYS A 33 1.24 18.61 9.13
CA LYS A 33 1.66 19.46 8.01
C LYS A 33 1.53 18.66 6.70
N GLN A 34 0.79 19.19 5.74
CA GLN A 34 0.51 18.54 4.46
C GLN A 34 1.78 18.12 3.71
N THR A 35 2.81 18.96 3.70
CA THR A 35 4.10 18.64 3.07
C THR A 35 4.79 17.44 3.72
N ALA A 36 4.77 17.36 5.06
CA ALA A 36 5.35 16.24 5.80
C ALA A 36 4.51 14.96 5.62
N ALA A 37 3.17 15.07 5.60
CA ALA A 37 2.28 13.95 5.32
C ALA A 37 2.55 13.38 3.91
N ARG A 38 2.62 14.24 2.89
CA ARG A 38 2.94 13.82 1.52
C ARG A 38 4.31 13.15 1.45
N ALA A 39 5.33 13.70 2.09
CA ALA A 39 6.67 13.12 2.10
C ALA A 39 6.68 11.71 2.71
N GLN A 40 6.11 11.51 3.91
CA GLN A 40 6.07 10.22 4.58
C GLN A 40 5.25 9.18 3.82
N ILE A 41 4.08 9.57 3.27
CA ILE A 41 3.24 8.69 2.45
C ILE A 41 3.98 8.31 1.16
N THR A 42 4.68 9.25 0.51
CA THR A 42 5.49 8.95 -0.69
C THR A 42 6.65 8.01 -0.39
N GLU A 43 7.36 8.22 0.72
CA GLU A 43 8.46 7.35 1.17
C GLU A 43 8.00 5.90 1.37
N SER A 44 6.81 5.72 1.92
CA SER A 44 6.23 4.39 2.16
C SER A 44 5.47 3.81 0.96
N ALA A 45 5.37 4.53 -0.16
CA ALA A 45 4.57 4.13 -1.31
C ALA A 45 4.95 2.77 -1.91
N ASN A 46 6.23 2.42 -1.89
CA ASN A 46 6.72 1.18 -2.49
C ASN A 46 6.86 0.00 -1.50
N LEU A 47 6.42 0.15 -0.26
CA LEU A 47 6.49 -0.92 0.72
C LEU A 47 5.54 -2.07 0.33
N PRO A 48 6.05 -3.30 0.16
CA PRO A 48 5.25 -4.45 -0.29
C PRO A 48 4.55 -5.17 0.88
N MET A 49 4.08 -4.43 1.88
CA MET A 49 3.46 -4.96 3.09
C MET A 49 2.36 -4.04 3.59
N THR A 50 1.42 -4.56 4.35
CA THR A 50 0.34 -3.77 4.94
C THR A 50 0.89 -2.65 5.81
N GLN A 51 0.41 -1.43 5.59
CA GLN A 51 0.80 -0.24 6.32
C GLN A 51 -0.31 0.17 7.26
N ILE A 52 0.03 0.41 8.52
CA ILE A 52 -0.92 0.78 9.57
C ILE A 52 -0.63 2.21 10.01
N TRP A 53 -1.65 3.05 9.98
CA TRP A 53 -1.57 4.47 10.30
C TRP A 53 -2.59 4.83 11.38
N PHE A 54 -2.21 5.70 12.28
CA PHE A 54 -3.18 6.40 13.10
C PHE A 54 -3.62 7.68 12.41
N GLU A 55 -4.90 7.96 12.50
CA GLU A 55 -5.46 9.20 11.97
C GLU A 55 -6.62 9.68 12.85
N THR A 56 -6.95 10.95 12.74
CA THR A 56 -8.09 11.53 13.41
C THR A 56 -9.29 11.61 12.48
N PRO A 57 -10.53 11.46 12.97
CA PRO A 57 -11.72 11.55 12.15
C PRO A 57 -11.80 12.82 11.30
N ARG A 58 -11.41 13.96 11.85
CA ARG A 58 -11.47 15.26 11.16
C ARG A 58 -10.52 15.37 9.97
N ARG A 59 -9.45 14.58 9.95
CA ARG A 59 -8.43 14.62 8.89
C ARG A 59 -8.57 13.46 7.91
N LEU A 60 -9.36 12.44 8.27
CA LEU A 60 -9.48 11.19 7.52
C LEU A 60 -9.74 11.41 6.03
N ALA A 61 -10.75 12.21 5.68
CA ALA A 61 -11.09 12.47 4.27
C ALA A 61 -9.90 13.02 3.48
N LYS A 62 -9.22 14.03 4.01
CA LYS A 62 -8.04 14.63 3.36
C LYS A 62 -6.87 13.64 3.23
N THR A 63 -6.68 12.81 4.25
CA THR A 63 -5.64 11.79 4.24
C THR A 63 -5.93 10.70 3.20
N LEU A 64 -7.19 10.26 3.08
CA LEU A 64 -7.61 9.28 2.07
C LEU A 64 -7.40 9.80 0.64
N VAL A 65 -7.75 11.06 0.36
CA VAL A 65 -7.50 11.70 -0.94
C VAL A 65 -6.00 11.71 -1.24
N LEU A 66 -5.17 12.14 -0.29
CA LEU A 66 -3.72 12.17 -0.46
C LEU A 66 -3.11 10.78 -0.68
N MET A 67 -3.61 9.77 0.05
CA MET A 67 -3.16 8.39 -0.12
C MET A 67 -3.62 7.82 -1.47
N ALA A 68 -4.85 8.11 -1.91
CA ALA A 68 -5.33 7.69 -3.23
C ALA A 68 -4.49 8.29 -4.37
N GLU A 69 -4.09 9.56 -4.27
CA GLU A 69 -3.18 10.20 -5.24
C GLU A 69 -1.82 9.50 -5.33
N ILE A 70 -1.25 9.08 -4.20
CA ILE A 70 0.12 8.56 -4.13
C ILE A 70 0.18 7.05 -4.31
N TYR A 71 -0.77 6.32 -3.71
CA TYR A 71 -0.80 4.85 -3.70
C TYR A 71 -1.66 4.26 -4.83
N GLY A 72 -2.53 5.08 -5.45
CA GLY A 72 -3.51 4.61 -6.45
C GLY A 72 -4.62 3.77 -5.81
N GLU A 73 -5.19 2.86 -6.59
CA GLU A 73 -6.36 2.05 -6.22
C GLU A 73 -6.02 0.85 -5.32
N ARG A 74 -5.25 1.07 -4.26
CA ARG A 74 -4.98 0.02 -3.28
C ARG A 74 -6.17 -0.21 -2.36
N ASN A 75 -6.33 -1.46 -1.93
CA ASN A 75 -7.26 -1.78 -0.86
C ASN A 75 -6.82 -1.13 0.44
N ALA A 76 -7.78 -0.54 1.14
CA ALA A 76 -7.56 0.05 2.45
C ALA A 76 -8.70 -0.32 3.38
N ALA A 77 -8.41 -0.41 4.66
CA ALA A 77 -9.38 -0.67 5.71
C ALA A 77 -9.39 0.47 6.72
N ILE A 78 -10.59 0.86 7.13
CA ILE A 78 -10.78 1.79 8.24
C ILE A 78 -11.46 1.01 9.36
N THR A 79 -10.78 0.86 10.48
CA THR A 79 -11.36 0.28 11.70
C THR A 79 -11.65 1.41 12.68
N ARG A 80 -12.80 1.40 13.29
CA ARG A 80 -13.26 2.46 14.19
C ARG A 80 -13.84 1.89 15.47
N GLU A 81 -13.57 2.55 16.59
CA GLU A 81 -14.13 2.22 17.93
C GLU A 81 -13.91 0.75 18.31
N LEU A 82 -12.71 0.22 18.01
CA LEU A 82 -12.34 -1.15 18.30
C LEU A 82 -12.68 -1.55 19.74
N THR A 83 -13.29 -2.73 19.92
CA THR A 83 -13.77 -3.29 21.19
C THR A 83 -14.90 -2.51 21.88
N LYS A 84 -15.46 -1.50 21.23
CA LYS A 84 -16.57 -0.69 21.76
C LYS A 84 -17.88 -1.02 21.06
N LEU A 85 -19.00 -0.52 21.60
CA LEU A 85 -20.36 -0.78 21.09
C LEU A 85 -20.53 -0.39 19.60
N HIS A 86 -19.79 0.61 19.15
CA HIS A 86 -19.89 1.13 17.77
C HIS A 86 -18.69 0.74 16.90
N GLU A 87 -18.11 -0.45 17.17
CA GLU A 87 -17.05 -0.98 16.33
C GLU A 87 -17.50 -1.13 14.88
N THR A 88 -16.71 -0.62 13.95
CA THR A 88 -16.93 -0.77 12.52
C THR A 88 -15.64 -1.08 11.81
N VAL A 89 -15.74 -1.86 10.73
CA VAL A 89 -14.65 -2.16 9.80
C VAL A 89 -15.15 -1.93 8.39
N GLU A 90 -14.44 -1.12 7.64
CA GLU A 90 -14.73 -0.87 6.22
C GLU A 90 -13.51 -1.20 5.38
N LEU A 91 -13.65 -2.13 4.44
CA LEU A 91 -12.62 -2.53 3.49
C LEU A 91 -13.07 -2.17 2.07
N GLN A 92 -12.38 -1.28 1.41
CA GLN A 92 -12.62 -0.83 0.04
C GLN A 92 -11.31 -0.33 -0.60
N THR A 93 -11.34 0.12 -1.86
CA THR A 93 -10.19 0.83 -2.43
C THR A 93 -10.07 2.24 -1.84
N LEU A 94 -8.85 2.80 -1.85
CA LEU A 94 -8.58 4.16 -1.37
C LEU A 94 -9.47 5.19 -2.05
N GLY A 95 -9.69 5.07 -3.37
CA GLY A 95 -10.54 5.99 -4.13
C GLY A 95 -11.99 5.96 -3.66
N VAL A 96 -12.55 4.77 -3.44
CA VAL A 96 -13.94 4.60 -2.94
C VAL A 96 -14.08 5.18 -1.52
N LEU A 97 -13.11 4.89 -0.64
CA LEU A 97 -13.12 5.46 0.73
C LEU A 97 -12.96 6.98 0.69
N ALA A 98 -12.06 7.51 -0.12
CA ALA A 98 -11.86 8.95 -0.26
C ALA A 98 -13.15 9.67 -0.68
N GLN A 99 -13.84 9.13 -1.68
CA GLN A 99 -15.12 9.68 -2.14
C GLN A 99 -16.18 9.60 -1.02
N LYS A 100 -16.36 8.44 -0.40
CA LYS A 100 -17.34 8.24 0.67
C LYS A 100 -17.15 9.22 1.83
N PHE A 101 -15.91 9.37 2.31
CA PHE A 101 -15.61 10.22 3.47
C PHE A 101 -15.51 11.72 3.13
N ALA A 102 -15.46 12.10 1.85
CA ALA A 102 -15.58 13.49 1.43
C ALA A 102 -16.99 14.04 1.61
N ASP A 103 -18.02 13.19 1.47
CA ASP A 103 -19.41 13.58 1.40
C ASP A 103 -20.16 13.43 2.73
N ILE A 104 -19.49 12.98 3.80
CA ILE A 104 -20.09 12.77 5.11
C ILE A 104 -19.37 13.58 6.21
N ASP A 105 -20.10 13.86 7.28
CA ASP A 105 -19.50 14.42 8.49
C ASP A 105 -18.41 13.50 9.05
N PRO A 106 -17.32 14.06 9.61
CA PRO A 106 -16.27 13.25 10.24
C PRO A 106 -16.85 12.26 11.25
N PRO A 107 -16.54 10.97 11.15
CA PRO A 107 -17.05 9.97 12.07
C PRO A 107 -16.58 10.28 13.50
N LYS A 108 -17.38 9.92 14.51
CA LYS A 108 -16.96 10.07 15.91
C LYS A 108 -16.10 8.88 16.33
N GLY A 109 -15.21 9.10 17.28
CA GLY A 109 -14.42 8.07 17.93
C GLY A 109 -12.99 7.95 17.40
N GLU A 110 -12.30 6.91 17.82
CA GLU A 110 -10.92 6.58 17.42
C GLU A 110 -10.92 5.67 16.20
N LEU A 111 -9.95 5.86 15.32
CA LEU A 111 -9.84 5.02 14.12
C LEU A 111 -8.38 4.63 13.83
N VAL A 112 -8.23 3.51 13.12
CA VAL A 112 -6.98 3.06 12.54
C VAL A 112 -7.21 2.88 11.04
N LEU A 113 -6.32 3.45 10.24
CA LEU A 113 -6.30 3.32 8.79
C LEU A 113 -5.22 2.32 8.39
N LEU A 114 -5.60 1.34 7.61
CA LEU A 114 -4.68 0.36 7.06
C LEU A 114 -4.72 0.40 5.53
N VAL A 115 -3.58 0.25 4.90
CA VAL A 115 -3.48 0.22 3.43
C VAL A 115 -2.66 -0.98 3.02
N SER A 116 -3.11 -1.71 2.00
CA SER A 116 -2.35 -2.83 1.45
C SER A 116 -1.00 -2.39 0.91
N GLY A 117 -0.03 -3.28 0.94
CA GLY A 117 1.29 -3.05 0.35
C GLY A 117 1.22 -2.74 -1.14
N ALA A 118 2.32 -2.21 -1.66
CA ALA A 118 2.51 -2.10 -3.09
C ALA A 118 2.46 -3.49 -3.72
N ASP A 119 1.65 -3.64 -4.74
CA ASP A 119 1.71 -4.83 -5.57
C ASP A 119 3.00 -4.77 -6.40
N LYS A 120 3.88 -5.75 -6.22
CA LYS A 120 5.09 -5.86 -7.01
C LYS A 120 4.81 -6.11 -8.50
N SER A 121 3.60 -6.62 -8.80
CA SER A 121 3.13 -6.82 -10.18
C SER A 121 2.55 -5.55 -10.81
N ALA A 122 2.26 -4.52 -10.03
CA ALA A 122 1.55 -3.31 -10.48
C ALA A 122 2.45 -2.18 -11.02
N LYS A 123 3.68 -2.43 -11.40
CA LYS A 123 4.27 -1.68 -12.49
C LYS A 123 3.63 -2.26 -13.76
N ASN A 124 2.57 -1.61 -14.25
CA ASN A 124 2.02 -1.90 -15.57
C ASN A 124 3.08 -1.57 -16.63
N TYR A 125 4.06 -2.45 -16.73
CA TYR A 125 4.89 -2.47 -17.93
C TYR A 125 4.01 -3.04 -19.03
N ASP A 126 3.61 -2.20 -19.98
CA ASP A 126 3.14 -2.69 -21.26
C ASP A 126 4.25 -3.45 -21.97
N GLU A 127 3.91 -4.14 -23.05
CA GLU A 127 4.87 -4.98 -23.77
C GLU A 127 6.05 -4.16 -24.32
N GLU A 128 5.81 -2.91 -24.75
CA GLU A 128 6.83 -2.00 -25.26
C GLU A 128 7.83 -1.59 -24.18
N ALA A 129 7.33 -1.24 -22.97
CA ALA A 129 8.18 -0.90 -21.83
C ALA A 129 9.00 -2.10 -21.35
N VAL A 130 8.44 -3.32 -21.41
CA VAL A 130 9.17 -4.56 -21.10
C VAL A 130 10.28 -4.83 -22.11
N ILE A 131 10.02 -4.63 -23.41
CA ILE A 131 11.03 -4.81 -24.48
C ILE A 131 12.17 -3.81 -24.27
N SER A 132 11.89 -2.53 -24.09
CA SER A 132 12.90 -1.49 -23.83
C SER A 132 13.75 -1.79 -22.58
N LEU A 133 13.11 -2.29 -21.52
CA LEU A 133 13.82 -2.71 -20.28
C LEU A 133 14.73 -3.92 -20.55
N LEU A 134 14.27 -4.90 -21.33
CA LEU A 134 15.07 -6.08 -21.70
C LEU A 134 16.27 -5.69 -22.57
N GLU A 135 16.11 -4.78 -23.52
CA GLU A 135 17.20 -4.24 -24.37
C GLU A 135 18.30 -3.60 -23.50
N ASP A 136 17.90 -2.75 -22.54
CA ASP A 136 18.84 -2.12 -21.60
C ASP A 136 19.61 -3.16 -20.78
N ILE A 137 18.92 -4.15 -20.21
CA ILE A 137 19.57 -5.18 -19.39
C ILE A 137 20.45 -6.09 -20.25
N LEU A 138 20.02 -6.47 -21.47
CA LEU A 138 20.79 -7.30 -22.38
C LEU A 138 22.10 -6.65 -22.84
N SER A 139 22.17 -5.31 -22.83
CA SER A 139 23.42 -4.60 -23.14
C SER A 139 24.56 -4.92 -22.15
N ARG A 140 24.24 -5.45 -20.95
CA ARG A 140 25.18 -5.69 -19.83
C ARG A 140 25.05 -7.06 -19.16
N ALA A 141 24.08 -7.87 -19.55
CA ALA A 141 23.79 -9.15 -18.90
C ALA A 141 23.42 -10.25 -19.90
N SER A 142 23.53 -11.51 -19.48
CA SER A 142 23.09 -12.66 -20.27
C SER A 142 21.56 -12.70 -20.37
N VAL A 143 21.01 -13.34 -21.43
CA VAL A 143 19.55 -13.55 -21.59
C VAL A 143 18.90 -14.16 -20.35
N LYS A 144 19.58 -15.09 -19.70
CA LYS A 144 19.09 -15.73 -18.46
C LYS A 144 19.04 -14.77 -17.28
N ASP A 145 20.05 -13.93 -17.15
CA ASP A 145 20.12 -12.95 -16.06
C ASP A 145 19.20 -11.76 -16.34
N ALA A 146 19.09 -11.34 -17.60
CA ALA A 146 18.14 -10.31 -18.02
C ALA A 146 16.69 -10.71 -17.73
N ALA A 147 16.29 -11.94 -18.06
CA ALA A 147 14.95 -12.44 -17.72
C ALA A 147 14.70 -12.50 -16.21
N LYS A 148 15.71 -12.82 -15.39
CA LYS A 148 15.62 -12.84 -13.93
C LYS A 148 15.49 -11.43 -13.35
N GLU A 149 16.28 -10.49 -13.85
CA GLU A 149 16.25 -9.09 -13.41
C GLU A 149 14.94 -8.42 -13.81
N ALA A 150 14.50 -8.61 -15.06
CA ALA A 150 13.24 -8.09 -15.55
C ALA A 150 12.02 -8.66 -14.81
N GLU A 151 12.01 -9.95 -14.43
CA GLU A 151 10.98 -10.56 -13.58
C GLU A 151 10.87 -9.82 -12.23
N ALA A 152 12.01 -9.53 -11.60
CA ALA A 152 12.02 -8.82 -10.34
C ALA A 152 11.52 -7.37 -10.43
N LEU A 153 11.71 -6.73 -11.59
CA LEU A 153 11.33 -5.34 -11.83
C LEU A 153 9.89 -5.19 -12.32
N THR A 154 9.43 -6.11 -13.20
CA THR A 154 8.15 -6.00 -13.90
C THR A 154 7.05 -6.88 -13.31
N GLY A 155 7.40 -7.94 -12.59
CA GLY A 155 6.46 -8.97 -12.15
C GLY A 155 5.98 -9.91 -13.27
N TRP A 156 6.45 -9.73 -14.50
CA TRP A 156 6.09 -10.61 -15.61
C TRP A 156 6.70 -12.00 -15.42
N PRO A 157 6.04 -13.07 -15.92
CA PRO A 157 6.56 -14.44 -15.80
C PRO A 157 7.92 -14.58 -16.48
N ARG A 158 8.90 -15.11 -15.77
CA ARG A 158 10.29 -15.29 -16.26
C ARG A 158 10.37 -16.01 -17.59
N ARG A 159 9.49 -17.00 -17.81
CA ARG A 159 9.43 -17.75 -19.08
C ARG A 159 9.08 -16.84 -20.26
N THR A 160 8.13 -15.94 -20.06
CA THR A 160 7.71 -14.96 -21.08
C THR A 160 8.85 -13.99 -21.38
N LEU A 161 9.46 -13.43 -20.34
CA LEU A 161 10.58 -12.49 -20.46
C LEU A 161 11.80 -13.13 -21.16
N TYR A 162 12.10 -14.39 -20.84
CA TYR A 162 13.17 -15.13 -21.49
C TYR A 162 12.91 -15.33 -22.99
N GLN A 163 11.67 -15.65 -23.37
CA GLN A 163 11.30 -15.79 -24.79
C GLN A 163 11.34 -14.46 -25.54
N MET A 164 10.98 -13.35 -24.88
CA MET A 164 11.10 -12.01 -25.45
C MET A 164 12.56 -11.62 -25.63
N ALA A 165 13.39 -11.84 -24.62
CA ALA A 165 14.82 -11.55 -24.65
C ALA A 165 15.60 -12.36 -25.69
N LEU A 166 15.09 -13.52 -26.13
CA LEU A 166 15.68 -14.29 -27.24
C LEU A 166 15.34 -13.74 -28.62
N LYS A 167 14.34 -12.86 -28.74
CA LYS A 167 13.89 -12.27 -30.00
C LYS A 167 14.47 -10.87 -30.26
N ILE A 168 15.06 -10.28 -29.22
CA ILE A 168 15.84 -9.05 -29.26
C ILE A 168 17.27 -9.35 -29.67
#